data_87e3ec16638c94ca1ee410890f7555ca
#
_entry.id   87e3ec16638c94ca1ee410890f7555ca
#
_cell.length_a   1.000
_cell.length_b   1.000
_cell.length_c   1.000
_cell.angle_alpha   90.00
_cell.angle_beta   90.00
_cell.angle_gamma   90.00
#
_symmetry.space_group_name_H-M   'P 1'
#
loop_
_entity.id
_entity.type
_entity.pdbx_description
1 polymer ?
#
loop_
_entity_poly.entity_id
_entity_poly.type
_entity_poly.pdbx_seq_one_letter_code
_entity_poly.pdbx_strand_id
1 'polypeptide(L)'
;MTKSETQNNNTARREFAKVALGGAALLASAGSASAKMPMVPPGIKIGVSGGQPTEDNLLYLKQLGVTWVSLGASPATATAEGFLKIREQWEAAGFKVYNIGSGVGPSGSLHNMEEVTLNLPGRDKKIEEYLNYIRYLGKAGIPYSTYAHMGNGIWRSGREILPRGYSGSSLDLSSPDAKGTWAGKTFTGPLSHGREYTKEEIWENYTYFIKKVVPVAEEAGVRIGIHPDDPPQPMLAGVPRCIFSNFEGYKRAIEIANSPNIGVCLCCGSWLEGGKMTGADPVEMIKYFGSRKKLFKIHFRNVSAPLPHFTETMIDDGYYDMSKIMRALVEVKFDGIMIPDHVPGLGSNPKTEGAGRGAAGRPPGEFRANPALAYLLGCMNAMLIAAQGKKG
;
A
#
# COMPACT_ATOMS: atom_id res chain seq x y z
N MET A 1 -11.86 44.11 3.32
CA MET A 1 -10.88 43.33 4.07
C MET A 1 -9.98 44.28 4.85
N THR A 2 -10.08 44.26 6.16
CA THR A 2 -9.43 45.24 7.04
C THR A 2 -8.01 44.76 7.39
N LYS A 3 -7.09 45.70 7.63
CA LYS A 3 -5.67 45.43 8.03
C LYS A 3 -5.49 44.51 9.20
N SER A 4 -6.55 44.23 9.97
CA SER A 4 -6.55 43.33 11.13
C SER A 4 -6.51 41.83 10.76
N GLU A 5 -7.13 41.42 9.64
CA GLU A 5 -7.18 40.01 9.23
C GLU A 5 -5.85 39.54 8.63
N THR A 6 -5.09 40.46 7.99
CA THR A 6 -3.79 40.13 7.42
C THR A 6 -2.70 39.96 8.50
N GLN A 7 -2.84 40.63 9.64
CA GLN A 7 -1.90 40.51 10.74
C GLN A 7 -2.09 39.19 11.53
N ASN A 8 -3.32 38.71 11.70
CA ASN A 8 -3.59 37.46 12.41
C ASN A 8 -3.08 36.23 11.64
N ASN A 9 -3.21 36.24 10.30
CA ASN A 9 -2.69 35.15 9.47
C ASN A 9 -1.16 35.06 9.45
N ASN A 10 -0.46 36.21 9.57
CA ASN A 10 1.00 36.23 9.63
C ASN A 10 1.56 35.75 10.98
N THR A 11 0.83 35.94 12.05
CA THR A 11 1.26 35.50 13.41
C THR A 11 1.13 33.98 13.54
N ALA A 12 0.04 33.39 13.05
CA ALA A 12 -0.16 31.94 13.03
C ALA A 12 0.89 31.22 12.14
N ARG A 13 1.24 31.81 10.99
CA ARG A 13 2.30 31.28 10.12
C ARG A 13 3.70 31.37 10.76
N ARG A 14 3.99 32.42 11.51
CA ARG A 14 5.30 32.60 12.20
C ARG A 14 5.47 31.63 13.39
N GLU A 15 4.44 31.34 14.11
CA GLU A 15 4.49 30.35 15.22
C GLU A 15 4.67 28.93 14.69
N PHE A 16 4.05 28.58 13.56
CA PHE A 16 4.22 27.28 12.92
C PHE A 16 5.67 27.09 12.39
N ALA A 17 6.26 28.13 11.81
CA ALA A 17 7.65 28.11 11.33
C ALA A 17 8.66 27.98 12.49
N LYS A 18 8.38 28.54 13.67
CA LYS A 18 9.26 28.43 14.84
C LYS A 18 9.28 27.01 15.43
N VAL A 19 8.17 26.27 15.38
CA VAL A 19 8.11 24.87 15.84
C VAL A 19 8.88 23.96 14.87
N ALA A 20 8.88 24.25 13.56
CA ALA A 20 9.61 23.47 12.57
C ALA A 20 11.14 23.69 12.61
N LEU A 21 11.61 24.83 13.11
CA LEU A 21 13.05 25.17 13.20
C LEU A 21 13.69 24.90 14.58
N GLY A 22 12.89 24.67 15.62
CA GLY A 22 13.37 24.42 16.99
C GLY A 22 13.88 23.00 17.26
N GLY A 23 13.67 22.06 16.34
CA GLY A 23 14.05 20.64 16.51
C GLY A 23 15.50 20.28 16.14
N ALA A 24 16.31 21.22 15.67
CA ALA A 24 17.64 20.95 15.11
C ALA A 24 18.83 21.04 16.09
N ALA A 25 18.62 21.26 17.38
CA ALA A 25 19.68 21.56 18.33
C ALA A 25 19.93 20.54 19.47
N LEU A 26 19.49 19.28 19.32
CA LEU A 26 19.76 18.21 20.30
C LEU A 26 20.28 16.92 19.62
N LEU A 27 21.38 17.03 18.88
CA LEU A 27 22.14 15.89 18.37
C LEU A 27 23.54 15.88 18.96
N ALA A 28 23.67 15.47 20.24
CA ALA A 28 24.93 15.01 20.78
C ALA A 28 24.68 13.87 21.78
N SER A 29 25.31 12.71 21.47
CA SER A 29 25.34 11.47 22.25
C SER A 29 24.11 10.55 22.17
N ALA A 30 23.94 9.84 21.07
CA ALA A 30 23.17 8.59 21.04
C ALA A 30 24.15 7.42 20.84
N GLY A 31 24.50 6.74 21.93
CA GLY A 31 24.97 5.37 21.88
C GLY A 31 23.96 4.50 21.11
N SER A 32 24.40 3.45 20.45
CA SER A 32 23.60 2.50 19.67
C SER A 32 22.59 1.73 20.56
N ALA A 33 21.55 2.41 21.01
CA ALA A 33 20.37 1.77 21.55
C ALA A 33 19.56 1.30 20.35
N SER A 34 19.40 -0.02 20.18
CA SER A 34 18.39 -0.61 19.30
C SER A 34 17.07 0.11 19.56
N ALA A 35 16.59 0.90 18.59
CA ALA A 35 15.36 1.64 18.74
C ALA A 35 14.23 0.63 18.98
N LYS A 36 13.67 0.63 20.20
CA LYS A 36 12.49 -0.19 20.49
C LYS A 36 11.42 0.19 19.48
N MET A 37 10.91 -0.80 18.74
CA MET A 37 9.79 -0.60 17.82
C MET A 37 8.67 0.17 18.52
N PRO A 38 8.13 1.24 17.91
CA PRO A 38 7.01 1.95 18.49
C PRO A 38 5.85 0.98 18.65
N MET A 39 5.28 0.89 19.85
CA MET A 39 4.09 0.09 20.09
C MET A 39 2.95 0.65 19.26
N VAL A 40 2.52 -0.11 18.25
CA VAL A 40 1.33 0.22 17.47
C VAL A 40 0.10 -0.05 18.34
N PRO A 41 -0.70 0.96 18.69
CA PRO A 41 -1.86 0.76 19.56
C PRO A 41 -2.87 -0.20 18.90
N PRO A 42 -3.65 -0.95 19.71
CA PRO A 42 -4.67 -1.85 19.17
C PRO A 42 -5.78 -1.10 18.44
N GLY A 43 -6.50 -1.82 17.59
CA GLY A 43 -7.63 -1.32 16.82
C GLY A 43 -7.31 -0.92 15.38
N ILE A 44 -8.36 -0.75 14.60
CA ILE A 44 -8.27 -0.38 13.18
C ILE A 44 -7.75 1.06 13.06
N LYS A 45 -6.72 1.24 12.25
CA LYS A 45 -6.14 2.54 11.93
C LYS A 45 -6.52 2.91 10.51
N ILE A 46 -7.37 3.92 10.34
CA ILE A 46 -7.61 4.49 9.02
C ILE A 46 -6.47 5.46 8.73
N GLY A 47 -5.79 5.24 7.62
CA GLY A 47 -4.65 6.03 7.20
C GLY A 47 -4.67 6.30 5.70
N VAL A 48 -3.65 6.98 5.22
CA VAL A 48 -3.50 7.35 3.81
C VAL A 48 -2.07 7.21 3.34
N SER A 49 -1.85 7.25 2.02
CA SER A 49 -0.55 7.56 1.44
C SER A 49 -0.24 9.03 1.68
N GLY A 50 0.81 9.34 2.46
CA GLY A 50 1.07 10.68 2.96
C GLY A 50 1.52 11.70 1.90
N GLY A 51 2.15 11.24 0.82
CA GLY A 51 2.72 12.14 -0.19
C GLY A 51 3.96 12.88 0.29
N GLN A 52 4.16 14.12 -0.18
CA GLN A 52 5.26 14.98 0.24
C GLN A 52 4.86 15.79 1.49
N PRO A 53 5.76 16.01 2.46
CA PRO A 53 5.45 16.73 3.69
C PRO A 53 5.53 18.26 3.51
N THR A 54 4.81 18.80 2.52
CA THR A 54 4.64 20.24 2.35
C THR A 54 3.64 20.79 3.36
N GLU A 55 3.73 22.07 3.71
CA GLU A 55 2.81 22.71 4.67
C GLU A 55 1.33 22.51 4.28
N ASP A 56 1.01 22.72 3.00
CA ASP A 56 -0.36 22.56 2.50
C ASP A 56 -0.85 21.12 2.59
N ASN A 57 0.00 20.12 2.26
CA ASN A 57 -0.38 18.71 2.36
C ASN A 57 -0.55 18.29 3.82
N LEU A 58 0.36 18.70 4.70
CA LEU A 58 0.26 18.39 6.13
C LEU A 58 -1.00 19.02 6.74
N LEU A 59 -1.31 20.28 6.39
CA LEU A 59 -2.53 20.96 6.82
C LEU A 59 -3.79 20.23 6.31
N TYR A 60 -3.83 19.89 5.03
CA TYR A 60 -4.94 19.17 4.42
C TYR A 60 -5.21 17.83 5.11
N LEU A 61 -4.16 17.02 5.32
CA LEU A 61 -4.31 15.73 6.01
C LEU A 61 -4.79 15.89 7.46
N LYS A 62 -4.35 16.94 8.18
CA LYS A 62 -4.86 17.27 9.52
C LYS A 62 -6.33 17.65 9.50
N GLN A 63 -6.76 18.47 8.52
CA GLN A 63 -8.16 18.85 8.35
C GLN A 63 -9.07 17.64 8.06
N LEU A 64 -8.54 16.60 7.40
CA LEU A 64 -9.24 15.34 7.18
C LEU A 64 -9.21 14.40 8.40
N GLY A 65 -8.58 14.79 9.51
CA GLY A 65 -8.46 13.97 10.71
C GLY A 65 -7.51 12.78 10.57
N VAL A 66 -6.62 12.80 9.57
CA VAL A 66 -5.63 11.75 9.37
C VAL A 66 -4.61 11.74 10.48
N THR A 67 -4.39 10.56 11.07
CA THR A 67 -3.36 10.33 12.09
C THR A 67 -2.26 9.43 11.58
N TRP A 68 -2.58 8.44 10.75
CA TRP A 68 -1.67 7.40 10.29
C TRP A 68 -1.33 7.58 8.81
N VAL A 69 -0.03 7.44 8.49
CA VAL A 69 0.44 7.58 7.10
C VAL A 69 1.32 6.40 6.67
N SER A 70 1.19 6.07 5.39
CA SER A 70 2.13 5.24 4.64
C SER A 70 2.93 6.15 3.73
N LEU A 71 4.25 6.12 3.80
CA LEU A 71 5.12 7.09 3.13
C LEU A 71 5.85 6.47 1.94
N GLY A 72 6.23 7.31 0.99
CA GLY A 72 7.17 6.95 -0.05
C GLY A 72 8.62 7.12 0.41
N ALA A 73 9.54 6.45 -0.30
CA ALA A 73 10.97 6.67 -0.22
C ALA A 73 11.58 6.59 -1.62
N SER A 74 12.80 7.10 -1.77
CA SER A 74 13.57 7.01 -3.01
C SER A 74 14.84 6.19 -2.81
N PRO A 75 15.52 5.73 -3.88
CA PRO A 75 16.82 5.07 -3.75
C PRO A 75 17.84 5.89 -2.94
N ALA A 76 17.82 7.22 -3.07
CA ALA A 76 18.73 8.10 -2.34
C ALA A 76 18.46 8.14 -0.83
N THR A 77 17.24 7.81 -0.39
CA THR A 77 16.84 7.76 1.03
C THR A 77 16.73 6.34 1.58
N ALA A 78 17.10 5.32 0.79
CA ALA A 78 16.98 3.91 1.15
C ALA A 78 18.12 3.44 2.09
N THR A 79 18.21 4.08 3.26
CA THR A 79 19.13 3.76 4.35
C THR A 79 18.39 3.82 5.70
N ALA A 80 18.99 3.28 6.76
CA ALA A 80 18.40 3.36 8.10
C ALA A 80 18.21 4.81 8.56
N GLU A 81 19.22 5.64 8.34
CA GLU A 81 19.20 7.08 8.67
C GLU A 81 18.17 7.85 7.84
N GLY A 82 18.09 7.52 6.53
CA GLY A 82 17.10 8.14 5.63
C GLY A 82 15.67 7.82 6.05
N PHE A 83 15.37 6.57 6.40
CA PHE A 83 14.05 6.17 6.88
C PHE A 83 13.73 6.77 8.25
N LEU A 84 14.70 6.84 9.16
CA LEU A 84 14.55 7.50 10.44
C LEU A 84 14.21 8.98 10.25
N LYS A 85 14.94 9.69 9.40
CA LYS A 85 14.69 11.11 9.10
C LYS A 85 13.30 11.34 8.51
N ILE A 86 12.86 10.49 7.57
CA ILE A 86 11.50 10.57 7.01
C ILE A 86 10.47 10.37 8.12
N ARG A 87 10.63 9.35 8.98
CA ARG A 87 9.73 9.11 10.11
C ARG A 87 9.64 10.32 11.04
N GLU A 88 10.79 10.82 11.52
CA GLU A 88 10.87 11.94 12.46
C GLU A 88 10.24 13.22 11.90
N GLN A 89 10.42 13.50 10.60
CA GLN A 89 9.79 14.64 9.95
C GLN A 89 8.26 14.60 10.01
N TRP A 90 7.67 13.44 9.76
CA TRP A 90 6.22 13.27 9.81
C TRP A 90 5.69 13.20 11.24
N GLU A 91 6.43 12.59 12.17
CA GLU A 91 6.07 12.54 13.58
C GLU A 91 6.14 13.94 14.23
N ALA A 92 7.13 14.75 13.89
CA ALA A 92 7.22 16.15 14.31
C ALA A 92 6.03 16.98 13.80
N ALA A 93 5.46 16.63 12.63
CA ALA A 93 4.24 17.23 12.12
C ALA A 93 2.95 16.67 12.77
N GLY A 94 3.05 15.72 13.72
CA GLY A 94 1.92 15.15 14.47
C GLY A 94 1.28 13.92 13.84
N PHE A 95 1.89 13.31 12.84
CA PHE A 95 1.44 12.05 12.23
C PHE A 95 2.15 10.83 12.82
N LYS A 96 1.59 9.65 12.62
CA LYS A 96 2.20 8.37 12.97
C LYS A 96 2.52 7.60 11.69
N VAL A 97 3.76 7.13 11.58
CA VAL A 97 4.23 6.42 10.38
C VAL A 97 4.06 4.92 10.56
N TYR A 98 3.27 4.30 9.69
CA TYR A 98 3.05 2.85 9.72
C TYR A 98 4.04 2.10 8.83
N ASN A 99 4.31 2.60 7.63
CA ASN A 99 5.34 2.06 6.76
C ASN A 99 6.01 3.15 5.91
N ILE A 100 7.23 2.87 5.46
CA ILE A 100 7.98 3.68 4.51
C ILE A 100 8.28 2.83 3.28
N GLY A 101 7.72 3.25 2.15
CA GLY A 101 7.79 2.53 0.89
C GLY A 101 7.07 1.19 0.92
N SER A 102 6.86 0.63 -0.26
CA SER A 102 6.47 -0.77 -0.44
C SER A 102 7.70 -1.55 -0.89
N GLY A 103 8.85 -1.32 -0.23
CA GLY A 103 10.17 -1.82 -0.64
C GLY A 103 10.88 -0.86 -1.60
N VAL A 104 11.97 -0.25 -1.14
CA VAL A 104 12.89 0.53 -1.96
C VAL A 104 14.32 0.27 -1.53
N GLY A 105 15.20 0.06 -2.51
CA GLY A 105 16.62 -0.13 -2.31
C GLY A 105 17.43 0.75 -3.27
N PRO A 106 18.77 0.65 -3.24
CA PRO A 106 19.63 1.40 -4.14
C PRO A 106 19.35 1.16 -5.62
N SER A 107 18.89 -0.02 -5.99
CA SER A 107 18.52 -0.37 -7.38
C SER A 107 17.05 -0.04 -7.75
N GLY A 108 16.30 0.65 -6.88
CA GLY A 108 14.91 1.02 -7.11
C GLY A 108 13.91 0.17 -6.33
N SER A 109 12.78 -0.18 -6.96
CA SER A 109 11.70 -0.90 -6.29
C SER A 109 12.07 -2.32 -5.85
N LEU A 110 11.72 -2.64 -4.61
CA LEU A 110 11.81 -3.98 -4.00
C LEU A 110 10.44 -4.54 -3.63
N HIS A 111 9.35 -3.87 -4.01
CA HIS A 111 7.99 -4.31 -3.69
C HIS A 111 7.58 -5.52 -4.52
N ASN A 112 7.86 -5.48 -5.82
CA ASN A 112 7.61 -6.55 -6.77
C ASN A 112 8.89 -6.76 -7.58
N MET A 113 9.55 -7.88 -7.37
CA MET A 113 10.88 -8.15 -7.91
C MET A 113 10.79 -9.30 -8.91
N GLU A 114 10.79 -8.98 -10.22
CA GLU A 114 10.73 -10.00 -11.27
C GLU A 114 11.92 -10.97 -11.23
N GLU A 115 13.11 -10.46 -10.88
CA GLU A 115 14.30 -11.27 -10.74
C GLU A 115 14.11 -12.37 -9.68
N VAL A 116 13.38 -12.07 -8.61
CA VAL A 116 13.10 -13.02 -7.53
C VAL A 116 11.97 -13.96 -7.91
N THR A 117 10.88 -13.42 -8.45
CA THR A 117 9.69 -14.22 -8.80
C THR A 117 9.99 -15.22 -9.90
N LEU A 118 10.82 -14.84 -10.88
CA LEU A 118 11.10 -15.63 -12.09
C LEU A 118 12.49 -16.25 -12.12
N ASN A 119 13.27 -16.13 -11.06
CA ASN A 119 14.65 -16.61 -10.96
C ASN A 119 15.55 -16.09 -12.09
N LEU A 120 15.50 -14.78 -12.36
CA LEU A 120 16.29 -14.13 -13.39
C LEU A 120 17.71 -13.78 -12.86
N PRO A 121 18.66 -13.47 -13.76
CA PRO A 121 19.98 -12.98 -13.37
C PRO A 121 19.89 -11.78 -12.40
N GLY A 122 20.67 -11.81 -11.33
CA GLY A 122 20.64 -10.79 -10.28
C GLY A 122 19.69 -11.09 -9.10
N ARG A 123 18.97 -12.22 -9.11
CA ARG A 123 18.04 -12.62 -8.05
C ARG A 123 18.62 -12.47 -6.65
N ASP A 124 19.79 -13.06 -6.39
CA ASP A 124 20.35 -13.07 -5.03
C ASP A 124 20.83 -11.70 -4.58
N LYS A 125 21.34 -10.88 -5.50
CA LYS A 125 21.65 -9.47 -5.23
C LYS A 125 20.36 -8.70 -4.84
N LYS A 126 19.28 -8.92 -5.59
CA LYS A 126 18.00 -8.28 -5.31
C LYS A 126 17.40 -8.72 -3.97
N ILE A 127 17.55 -9.99 -3.62
CA ILE A 127 17.17 -10.50 -2.30
C ILE A 127 17.98 -9.80 -1.21
N GLU A 128 19.31 -9.68 -1.33
CA GLU A 128 20.12 -9.01 -0.31
C GLU A 128 19.74 -7.53 -0.14
N GLU A 129 19.43 -6.81 -1.23
CA GLU A 129 18.91 -5.45 -1.14
C GLU A 129 17.59 -5.41 -0.35
N TYR A 130 16.70 -6.40 -0.55
CA TYR A 130 15.45 -6.50 0.20
C TYR A 130 15.68 -6.82 1.68
N LEU A 131 16.61 -7.70 2.02
CA LEU A 131 16.98 -8.00 3.41
C LEU A 131 17.55 -6.76 4.11
N ASN A 132 18.40 -5.99 3.42
CA ASN A 132 18.92 -4.72 3.94
C ASN A 132 17.81 -3.68 4.15
N TYR A 133 16.86 -3.59 3.23
CA TYR A 133 15.68 -2.75 3.39
C TYR A 133 14.90 -3.10 4.67
N ILE A 134 14.67 -4.39 4.95
CA ILE A 134 13.99 -4.84 6.18
C ILE A 134 14.81 -4.43 7.42
N ARG A 135 16.12 -4.63 7.42
CA ARG A 135 17.02 -4.19 8.51
C ARG A 135 16.95 -2.68 8.74
N TYR A 136 16.87 -1.89 7.67
CA TYR A 136 16.74 -0.43 7.75
C TYR A 136 15.41 0.00 8.33
N LEU A 137 14.32 -0.66 7.97
CA LEU A 137 13.00 -0.43 8.59
C LEU A 137 13.06 -0.68 10.10
N GLY A 138 13.61 -1.83 10.53
CA GLY A 138 13.73 -2.16 11.94
C GLY A 138 14.56 -1.13 12.70
N LYS A 139 15.74 -0.73 12.18
CA LYS A 139 16.59 0.30 12.77
C LYS A 139 15.90 1.66 12.84
N ALA A 140 15.09 2.01 11.85
CA ALA A 140 14.30 3.23 11.84
C ALA A 140 13.01 3.13 12.69
N GLY A 141 12.73 1.98 13.32
CA GLY A 141 11.53 1.77 14.13
C GLY A 141 10.23 1.73 13.30
N ILE A 142 10.28 1.33 12.03
CA ILE A 142 9.13 1.17 11.15
C ILE A 142 8.63 -0.27 11.23
N PRO A 143 7.38 -0.52 11.67
CA PRO A 143 6.93 -1.86 12.06
C PRO A 143 6.51 -2.75 10.89
N TYR A 144 6.39 -2.22 9.67
CA TYR A 144 5.67 -2.91 8.59
C TYR A 144 6.18 -2.57 7.20
N SER A 145 6.11 -3.55 6.30
CA SER A 145 6.26 -3.38 4.85
C SER A 145 5.26 -4.23 4.07
N THR A 146 4.96 -3.83 2.83
CA THR A 146 4.19 -4.63 1.86
C THR A 146 5.12 -5.21 0.80
N TYR A 147 4.89 -6.46 0.44
CA TYR A 147 5.56 -7.18 -0.65
C TYR A 147 4.54 -7.75 -1.62
N ALA A 148 4.88 -7.87 -2.91
CA ALA A 148 4.11 -8.55 -3.94
C ALA A 148 5.00 -9.49 -4.76
N HIS A 149 4.43 -10.55 -5.32
CA HIS A 149 5.17 -11.61 -6.02
C HIS A 149 4.61 -11.86 -7.43
N MET A 150 4.42 -10.78 -8.20
CA MET A 150 3.68 -10.82 -9.46
C MET A 150 4.52 -11.15 -10.70
N GLY A 151 5.84 -10.94 -10.68
CA GLY A 151 6.74 -11.17 -11.81
C GLY A 151 6.60 -10.15 -12.95
N ASN A 152 5.44 -10.03 -13.54
CA ASN A 152 5.17 -9.16 -14.70
C ASN A 152 4.24 -7.97 -14.39
N GLY A 153 4.27 -7.47 -13.17
CA GLY A 153 3.66 -6.21 -12.78
C GLY A 153 2.14 -6.22 -12.60
N ILE A 154 1.58 -5.04 -12.46
CA ILE A 154 0.13 -4.78 -12.35
C ILE A 154 -0.42 -4.57 -13.76
N TRP A 155 -1.50 -5.26 -14.11
CA TRP A 155 -2.08 -5.20 -15.46
C TRP A 155 -3.30 -4.29 -15.51
N ARG A 156 -3.31 -3.39 -16.51
CA ARG A 156 -4.42 -2.47 -16.80
C ARG A 156 -4.52 -2.26 -18.31
N SER A 157 -5.72 -1.92 -18.80
CA SER A 157 -5.98 -1.54 -20.20
C SER A 157 -6.21 -0.04 -20.36
N GLY A 158 -6.43 0.69 -19.25
CA GLY A 158 -6.67 2.15 -19.31
C GLY A 158 -7.42 2.69 -18.11
N ARG A 159 -8.23 3.70 -18.38
CA ARG A 159 -9.17 4.32 -17.43
C ARG A 159 -10.53 4.48 -18.10
N GLU A 160 -11.59 4.27 -17.33
CA GLU A 160 -12.96 4.43 -17.77
C GLU A 160 -13.72 5.43 -16.93
N ILE A 161 -14.73 6.05 -17.53
CA ILE A 161 -15.67 6.91 -16.84
C ILE A 161 -16.85 6.06 -16.37
N LEU A 162 -17.14 6.08 -15.09
CA LEU A 162 -18.26 5.37 -14.50
C LEU A 162 -19.56 6.22 -14.57
N PRO A 163 -20.74 5.62 -14.35
CA PRO A 163 -22.03 6.31 -14.49
C PRO A 163 -22.19 7.60 -13.70
N ARG A 164 -21.53 7.71 -12.52
CA ARG A 164 -21.52 8.93 -11.68
C ARG A 164 -20.57 10.02 -12.22
N GLY A 165 -19.92 9.82 -13.37
CA GLY A 165 -19.07 10.79 -14.03
C GLY A 165 -17.61 10.87 -13.52
N TYR A 166 -17.21 10.03 -12.57
CA TYR A 166 -15.82 9.92 -12.13
C TYR A 166 -15.05 8.82 -12.90
N SER A 167 -13.73 8.82 -12.83
CA SER A 167 -12.93 7.81 -13.53
C SER A 167 -12.22 6.85 -12.59
N GLY A 168 -12.15 5.59 -12.99
CA GLY A 168 -11.35 4.55 -12.38
C GLY A 168 -10.32 3.94 -13.33
N SER A 169 -9.28 3.34 -12.77
CA SER A 169 -8.37 2.48 -13.52
C SER A 169 -9.09 1.21 -13.93
N SER A 170 -8.89 0.72 -15.15
CA SER A 170 -9.65 -0.42 -15.70
C SER A 170 -8.75 -1.47 -16.31
N LEU A 171 -9.24 -2.71 -16.31
CA LEU A 171 -8.68 -3.79 -17.08
C LEU A 171 -9.81 -4.53 -17.82
N ASP A 172 -9.67 -4.60 -19.12
CA ASP A 172 -10.37 -5.52 -20.00
C ASP A 172 -9.33 -6.49 -20.58
N LEU A 173 -9.44 -7.77 -20.24
CA LEU A 173 -8.51 -8.80 -20.72
C LEU A 173 -8.54 -9.02 -22.24
N SER A 174 -9.62 -8.60 -22.91
CA SER A 174 -9.75 -8.66 -24.37
C SER A 174 -9.13 -7.45 -25.07
N SER A 175 -8.81 -6.40 -24.33
CA SER A 175 -8.27 -5.17 -24.90
C SER A 175 -6.85 -5.36 -25.41
N PRO A 176 -6.51 -4.89 -26.63
CA PRO A 176 -5.14 -4.88 -27.13
C PRO A 176 -4.22 -3.95 -26.31
N ASP A 177 -4.79 -3.02 -25.53
CA ASP A 177 -4.06 -2.11 -24.64
C ASP A 177 -3.71 -2.73 -23.29
N ALA A 178 -4.20 -3.95 -23.02
CA ALA A 178 -3.91 -4.65 -21.76
C ALA A 178 -2.42 -4.94 -21.63
N LYS A 179 -1.80 -4.39 -20.57
CA LYS A 179 -0.37 -4.52 -20.31
C LYS A 179 -0.06 -4.45 -18.81
N GLY A 180 0.99 -5.16 -18.43
CA GLY A 180 1.57 -5.06 -17.10
C GLY A 180 2.54 -3.90 -17.02
N THR A 181 2.57 -3.21 -15.89
CA THR A 181 3.55 -2.15 -15.65
C THR A 181 4.11 -2.26 -14.23
N TRP A 182 5.43 -2.07 -14.09
CA TRP A 182 6.06 -1.97 -12.80
C TRP A 182 7.44 -1.29 -12.90
N ALA A 183 7.70 -0.34 -12.00
CA ALA A 183 9.02 0.31 -11.86
C ALA A 183 9.62 0.83 -13.19
N GLY A 184 8.78 1.38 -14.05
CA GLY A 184 9.18 1.89 -15.37
C GLY A 184 9.26 0.83 -16.48
N LYS A 185 9.07 -0.45 -16.16
CA LYS A 185 8.98 -1.53 -17.16
C LYS A 185 7.53 -1.74 -17.62
N THR A 186 7.38 -2.19 -18.87
CA THR A 186 6.10 -2.59 -19.47
C THR A 186 6.18 -4.04 -19.92
N PHE A 187 5.13 -4.81 -19.63
CA PHE A 187 5.01 -6.22 -19.94
C PHE A 187 3.79 -6.42 -20.85
N THR A 188 3.95 -7.14 -21.95
CA THR A 188 2.89 -7.40 -22.93
C THR A 188 2.75 -8.88 -23.21
N GLY A 189 1.60 -9.28 -23.75
CA GLY A 189 1.39 -10.63 -24.25
C GLY A 189 2.09 -10.92 -25.57
N PRO A 190 2.10 -12.18 -26.03
CA PRO A 190 1.59 -13.36 -25.31
C PRO A 190 2.54 -13.86 -24.20
N LEU A 191 3.86 -13.58 -24.29
CA LEU A 191 4.91 -14.07 -23.38
C LEU A 191 5.76 -12.89 -22.90
N SER A 192 5.46 -12.36 -21.72
CA SER A 192 6.12 -11.15 -21.20
C SER A 192 7.63 -11.29 -20.97
N HIS A 193 8.13 -12.53 -20.86
CA HIS A 193 9.54 -12.86 -20.65
C HIS A 193 10.06 -13.89 -21.68
N GLY A 194 9.43 -13.98 -22.85
CA GLY A 194 9.86 -14.83 -23.96
C GLY A 194 9.64 -16.33 -23.77
N ARG A 195 9.08 -16.76 -22.62
CA ARG A 195 8.70 -18.16 -22.34
C ARG A 195 7.53 -18.26 -21.40
N GLU A 196 6.97 -19.44 -21.27
CA GLU A 196 6.08 -19.81 -20.17
C GLU A 196 6.89 -20.29 -18.98
N TYR A 197 6.40 -19.97 -17.78
CA TYR A 197 6.86 -20.49 -16.50
C TYR A 197 5.88 -21.52 -15.96
N THR A 198 6.35 -22.47 -15.18
CA THR A 198 5.49 -23.43 -14.50
C THR A 198 5.08 -22.94 -13.12
N LYS A 199 4.00 -23.49 -12.57
CA LYS A 199 3.58 -23.19 -11.18
C LYS A 199 4.65 -23.63 -10.18
N GLU A 200 5.30 -24.76 -10.47
CA GLU A 200 6.38 -25.34 -9.66
C GLU A 200 7.54 -24.37 -9.54
N GLU A 201 8.00 -23.78 -10.66
CA GLU A 201 9.06 -22.74 -10.66
C GLU A 201 8.69 -21.55 -9.76
N ILE A 202 7.44 -21.06 -9.86
CA ILE A 202 6.98 -19.92 -9.04
C ILE A 202 6.97 -20.29 -7.54
N TRP A 203 6.52 -21.51 -7.19
CA TRP A 203 6.53 -22.00 -5.79
C TRP A 203 7.95 -22.22 -5.24
N GLU A 204 8.86 -22.74 -6.04
CA GLU A 204 10.28 -22.91 -5.67
C GLU A 204 10.95 -21.57 -5.44
N ASN A 205 10.73 -20.60 -6.34
CA ASN A 205 11.29 -19.25 -6.24
C ASN A 205 10.75 -18.51 -5.01
N TYR A 206 9.46 -18.59 -4.73
CA TYR A 206 8.87 -18.06 -3.51
C TYR A 206 9.47 -18.70 -2.26
N THR A 207 9.56 -20.03 -2.24
CA THR A 207 10.09 -20.78 -1.10
C THR A 207 11.54 -20.40 -0.83
N TYR A 208 12.36 -20.30 -1.86
CA TYR A 208 13.76 -19.86 -1.76
C TYR A 208 13.87 -18.44 -1.17
N PHE A 209 13.04 -17.53 -1.64
CA PHE A 209 13.00 -16.15 -1.18
C PHE A 209 12.54 -16.03 0.26
N ILE A 210 11.38 -16.60 0.59
CA ILE A 210 10.76 -16.39 1.90
C ILE A 210 11.58 -16.98 3.04
N LYS A 211 12.29 -18.09 2.81
CA LYS A 211 13.20 -18.68 3.80
C LYS A 211 14.39 -17.80 4.15
N LYS A 212 14.82 -16.92 3.24
CA LYS A 212 15.85 -15.91 3.50
C LYS A 212 15.27 -14.67 4.21
N VAL A 213 14.04 -14.31 3.91
CA VAL A 213 13.36 -13.13 4.46
C VAL A 213 12.96 -13.33 5.92
N VAL A 214 12.43 -14.51 6.26
CA VAL A 214 11.87 -14.80 7.59
C VAL A 214 12.83 -14.45 8.73
N PRO A 215 14.08 -14.98 8.79
CA PRO A 215 14.96 -14.70 9.93
C PRO A 215 15.28 -13.20 10.07
N VAL A 216 15.42 -12.50 8.95
CA VAL A 216 15.71 -11.06 8.97
C VAL A 216 14.50 -10.24 9.40
N ALA A 217 13.29 -10.63 8.99
CA ALA A 217 12.07 -9.97 9.41
C ALA A 217 11.80 -10.15 10.92
N GLU A 218 12.09 -11.33 11.45
CA GLU A 218 11.97 -11.62 12.89
C GLU A 218 13.02 -10.87 13.72
N GLU A 219 14.28 -10.89 13.31
CA GLU A 219 15.37 -10.14 13.95
C GLU A 219 15.10 -8.63 13.98
N ALA A 220 14.66 -8.08 12.85
CA ALA A 220 14.34 -6.67 12.72
C ALA A 220 13.00 -6.27 13.40
N GLY A 221 12.18 -7.25 13.78
CA GLY A 221 10.83 -7.01 14.31
C GLY A 221 9.84 -6.46 13.29
N VAL A 222 10.13 -6.57 11.99
CA VAL A 222 9.31 -6.00 10.92
C VAL A 222 8.31 -7.03 10.41
N ARG A 223 7.04 -6.65 10.29
CA ARG A 223 6.00 -7.46 9.68
C ARG A 223 5.97 -7.24 8.17
N ILE A 224 5.89 -8.32 7.40
CA ILE A 224 5.76 -8.28 5.94
C ILE A 224 4.36 -8.76 5.55
N GLY A 225 3.55 -7.86 5.02
CA GLY A 225 2.24 -8.19 4.47
C GLY A 225 2.34 -8.45 2.97
N ILE A 226 1.95 -9.64 2.53
CA ILE A 226 2.00 -9.98 1.10
C ILE A 226 0.71 -9.56 0.42
N HIS A 227 0.85 -8.79 -0.65
CA HIS A 227 -0.25 -8.26 -1.45
C HIS A 227 -0.76 -9.32 -2.43
N PRO A 228 -2.07 -9.41 -2.71
CA PRO A 228 -2.60 -10.26 -3.78
C PRO A 228 -2.00 -9.92 -5.14
N ASP A 229 -2.02 -10.88 -6.04
CA ASP A 229 -1.77 -10.61 -7.45
C ASP A 229 -2.79 -9.57 -7.98
N ASP A 230 -2.34 -8.68 -8.84
CA ASP A 230 -3.18 -7.61 -9.40
C ASP A 230 -3.06 -7.58 -10.94
N PRO A 231 -4.06 -8.16 -11.63
CA PRO A 231 -5.21 -8.90 -11.11
C PRO A 231 -4.86 -10.35 -10.73
N PRO A 232 -5.72 -11.05 -9.96
CA PRO A 232 -5.52 -12.45 -9.59
C PRO A 232 -5.95 -13.42 -10.71
N GLN A 233 -5.48 -13.17 -11.92
CA GLN A 233 -5.66 -14.01 -13.08
C GLN A 233 -4.69 -15.19 -13.03
N PRO A 234 -5.11 -16.46 -13.14
CA PRO A 234 -4.24 -17.62 -12.93
C PRO A 234 -3.01 -17.69 -13.82
N MET A 235 -3.07 -17.09 -15.02
CA MET A 235 -1.96 -16.99 -15.98
C MET A 235 -2.03 -15.64 -16.68
N LEU A 236 -0.95 -14.88 -16.71
CA LEU A 236 -0.83 -13.65 -17.48
C LEU A 236 0.48 -13.63 -18.26
N ALA A 237 0.37 -13.57 -19.60
CA ALA A 237 1.49 -13.45 -20.51
C ALA A 237 2.65 -14.40 -20.18
N GLY A 238 2.35 -15.69 -19.99
CA GLY A 238 3.31 -16.77 -19.72
C GLY A 238 3.78 -16.87 -18.26
N VAL A 239 3.28 -16.02 -17.35
CA VAL A 239 3.64 -16.06 -15.93
C VAL A 239 2.44 -16.56 -15.09
N PRO A 240 2.56 -17.71 -14.39
CA PRO A 240 1.54 -18.18 -13.46
C PRO A 240 1.43 -17.26 -12.24
N ARG A 241 0.19 -16.88 -11.90
CA ARG A 241 -0.17 -16.22 -10.66
C ARG A 241 -0.88 -17.22 -9.76
N CYS A 242 -0.12 -18.18 -9.24
CA CYS A 242 -0.68 -19.37 -8.58
C CYS A 242 -0.60 -19.33 -7.05
N ILE A 243 0.13 -18.35 -6.49
CA ILE A 243 0.33 -18.25 -5.04
C ILE A 243 -0.66 -17.26 -4.43
N PHE A 244 -0.58 -15.98 -4.83
CA PHE A 244 -1.32 -14.89 -4.20
C PHE A 244 -2.57 -14.45 -4.98
N SER A 245 -3.01 -15.26 -5.91
CA SER A 245 -4.25 -15.09 -6.67
C SER A 245 -5.45 -15.82 -6.05
N ASN A 246 -5.21 -16.71 -5.08
CA ASN A 246 -6.27 -17.53 -4.50
C ASN A 246 -6.00 -17.90 -3.02
N PHE A 247 -7.07 -18.30 -2.34
CA PHE A 247 -7.08 -18.56 -0.91
C PHE A 247 -6.15 -19.70 -0.48
N GLU A 248 -6.17 -20.83 -1.20
CA GLU A 248 -5.33 -21.98 -0.87
C GLU A 248 -3.84 -21.68 -1.10
N GLY A 249 -3.53 -20.93 -2.14
CA GLY A 249 -2.17 -20.43 -2.38
C GLY A 249 -1.65 -19.57 -1.24
N TYR A 250 -2.46 -18.63 -0.76
CA TYR A 250 -2.11 -17.83 0.42
C TYR A 250 -1.87 -18.68 1.68
N LYS A 251 -2.75 -19.64 1.96
CA LYS A 251 -2.60 -20.53 3.11
C LYS A 251 -1.26 -21.26 3.05
N ARG A 252 -0.98 -21.93 1.93
CA ARG A 252 0.28 -22.65 1.72
C ARG A 252 1.49 -21.74 1.82
N ALA A 253 1.43 -20.52 1.26
CA ALA A 253 2.54 -19.58 1.33
C ALA A 253 2.86 -19.12 2.76
N ILE A 254 1.84 -18.83 3.57
CA ILE A 254 1.98 -18.47 4.98
C ILE A 254 2.47 -19.66 5.82
N GLU A 255 2.04 -20.89 5.52
CA GLU A 255 2.54 -22.12 6.14
C GLU A 255 4.03 -22.36 5.82
N ILE A 256 4.46 -22.18 4.56
CA ILE A 256 5.88 -22.27 4.17
C ILE A 256 6.73 -21.25 4.92
N ALA A 257 6.26 -20.03 5.07
CA ALA A 257 6.95 -18.98 5.82
C ALA A 257 7.04 -19.33 7.32
N ASN A 258 5.99 -19.89 7.91
CA ASN A 258 5.90 -20.30 9.31
C ASN A 258 6.46 -19.27 10.30
N SER A 259 6.09 -18.01 10.15
CA SER A 259 6.64 -16.90 10.93
C SER A 259 5.54 -15.95 11.38
N PRO A 260 5.57 -15.41 12.62
CA PRO A 260 4.62 -14.40 13.07
C PRO A 260 4.77 -13.06 12.29
N ASN A 261 5.90 -12.86 11.63
CA ASN A 261 6.23 -11.63 10.92
C ASN A 261 5.82 -11.67 9.44
N ILE A 262 5.37 -12.82 8.93
CA ILE A 262 4.84 -12.93 7.55
C ILE A 262 3.32 -13.12 7.61
N GLY A 263 2.62 -12.32 6.82
CA GLY A 263 1.15 -12.33 6.78
C GLY A 263 0.61 -11.66 5.52
N VAL A 264 -0.59 -11.17 5.60
CA VAL A 264 -1.38 -10.68 4.46
C VAL A 264 -1.53 -9.17 4.49
N CYS A 265 -1.26 -8.54 3.37
CA CYS A 265 -1.79 -7.23 2.99
C CYS A 265 -3.00 -7.50 2.08
N LEU A 266 -4.20 -7.54 2.62
CA LEU A 266 -5.37 -7.79 1.79
C LEU A 266 -5.78 -6.53 1.02
N CYS A 267 -5.51 -6.51 -0.28
CA CYS A 267 -6.14 -5.57 -1.19
C CYS A 267 -7.54 -6.11 -1.54
N CYS A 268 -8.56 -5.49 -0.97
CA CYS A 268 -9.95 -5.89 -1.23
C CYS A 268 -10.27 -5.76 -2.73
N GLY A 269 -9.80 -4.68 -3.38
CA GLY A 269 -10.01 -4.49 -4.81
C GLY A 269 -9.42 -5.62 -5.64
N SER A 270 -8.13 -5.92 -5.49
CA SER A 270 -7.50 -7.03 -6.23
C SER A 270 -8.20 -8.38 -5.95
N TRP A 271 -8.64 -8.61 -4.71
CA TRP A 271 -9.39 -9.83 -4.39
C TRP A 271 -10.75 -9.86 -5.08
N LEU A 272 -11.45 -8.72 -5.12
CA LEU A 272 -12.74 -8.57 -5.81
C LEU A 272 -12.61 -8.65 -7.33
N GLU A 273 -11.48 -8.22 -7.91
CA GLU A 273 -11.16 -8.42 -9.34
C GLU A 273 -11.20 -9.90 -9.73
N GLY A 274 -10.73 -10.80 -8.86
CA GLY A 274 -10.75 -12.23 -9.10
C GLY A 274 -12.14 -12.88 -8.90
N GLY A 275 -12.99 -12.28 -8.08
CA GLY A 275 -14.32 -12.81 -7.78
C GLY A 275 -14.26 -14.28 -7.32
N LYS A 276 -15.03 -15.15 -7.93
CA LYS A 276 -15.07 -16.59 -7.56
C LYS A 276 -13.75 -17.33 -7.83
N MET A 277 -12.88 -16.81 -8.69
CA MET A 277 -11.59 -17.48 -8.98
C MET A 277 -10.64 -17.47 -7.80
N THR A 278 -10.80 -16.54 -6.87
CA THR A 278 -9.97 -16.49 -5.65
C THR A 278 -10.25 -17.61 -4.67
N GLY A 279 -11.37 -18.33 -4.82
CA GLY A 279 -11.73 -19.49 -4.00
C GLY A 279 -12.27 -19.15 -2.60
N ALA A 280 -12.30 -17.87 -2.22
CA ALA A 280 -12.89 -17.40 -0.95
C ALA A 280 -13.43 -15.97 -1.10
N ASP A 281 -14.51 -15.67 -0.41
CA ASP A 281 -15.02 -14.31 -0.26
C ASP A 281 -14.03 -13.45 0.58
N PRO A 282 -13.94 -12.12 0.36
CA PRO A 282 -13.10 -11.24 1.19
C PRO A 282 -13.34 -11.36 2.71
N VAL A 283 -14.59 -11.60 3.12
CA VAL A 283 -14.94 -11.81 4.54
C VAL A 283 -14.34 -13.11 5.07
N GLU A 284 -14.34 -14.19 4.28
CA GLU A 284 -13.69 -15.46 4.65
C GLU A 284 -12.17 -15.30 4.79
N MET A 285 -11.52 -14.57 3.86
CA MET A 285 -10.11 -14.20 3.97
C MET A 285 -9.82 -13.47 5.28
N ILE A 286 -10.63 -12.46 5.62
CA ILE A 286 -10.47 -11.67 6.83
C ILE A 286 -10.65 -12.55 8.07
N LYS A 287 -11.70 -13.37 8.11
CA LYS A 287 -11.96 -14.26 9.25
C LYS A 287 -10.84 -15.28 9.43
N TYR A 288 -10.37 -15.90 8.36
CA TYR A 288 -9.31 -16.90 8.43
C TYR A 288 -7.97 -16.30 8.87
N PHE A 289 -7.47 -15.28 8.17
CA PHE A 289 -6.16 -14.70 8.48
C PHE A 289 -6.20 -13.75 9.68
N GLY A 290 -7.29 -13.03 9.89
CA GLY A 290 -7.47 -12.11 11.02
C GLY A 290 -7.51 -12.84 12.36
N SER A 291 -8.27 -13.95 12.49
CA SER A 291 -8.33 -14.77 13.71
C SER A 291 -6.97 -15.37 14.07
N ARG A 292 -6.10 -15.60 13.08
CA ARG A 292 -4.73 -16.11 13.23
C ARG A 292 -3.67 -15.01 13.39
N LYS A 293 -4.09 -13.76 13.50
CA LYS A 293 -3.18 -12.59 13.58
C LYS A 293 -2.19 -12.48 12.40
N LYS A 294 -2.63 -12.93 11.22
CA LYS A 294 -1.87 -12.91 9.98
C LYS A 294 -2.33 -11.83 8.99
N LEU A 295 -3.30 -11.00 9.37
CA LEU A 295 -3.76 -9.87 8.58
C LEU A 295 -3.12 -8.60 9.12
N PHE A 296 -2.33 -7.89 8.31
CA PHE A 296 -1.50 -6.77 8.76
C PHE A 296 -1.90 -5.42 8.17
N LYS A 297 -2.40 -5.43 6.93
CA LYS A 297 -2.83 -4.22 6.23
C LYS A 297 -4.02 -4.51 5.35
N ILE A 298 -4.88 -3.51 5.17
CA ILE A 298 -6.02 -3.55 4.25
C ILE A 298 -5.87 -2.40 3.25
N HIS A 299 -6.00 -2.72 1.96
CA HIS A 299 -6.33 -1.78 0.92
C HIS A 299 -7.84 -1.84 0.70
N PHE A 300 -8.54 -0.78 1.14
CA PHE A 300 -9.99 -0.74 1.18
C PHE A 300 -10.53 -0.12 -0.11
N ARG A 301 -10.57 -0.92 -1.17
CA ARG A 301 -10.91 -0.53 -2.55
C ARG A 301 -11.99 -1.46 -3.09
N ASN A 302 -12.90 -0.94 -3.92
CA ASN A 302 -13.95 -1.66 -4.59
C ASN A 302 -13.77 -1.60 -6.13
N VAL A 303 -14.44 -2.45 -6.86
CA VAL A 303 -14.44 -2.51 -8.33
C VAL A 303 -15.85 -2.74 -8.86
N SER A 304 -16.08 -2.39 -10.14
CA SER A 304 -17.39 -2.46 -10.80
C SER A 304 -17.90 -3.89 -11.03
N ALA A 305 -16.99 -4.83 -11.26
CA ALA A 305 -17.25 -6.23 -11.56
C ALA A 305 -15.98 -7.06 -11.35
N PRO A 306 -16.04 -8.40 -11.26
CA PRO A 306 -14.86 -9.24 -11.40
C PRO A 306 -14.41 -9.35 -12.87
N LEU A 307 -13.20 -9.92 -13.07
CA LEU A 307 -12.70 -10.28 -14.40
C LEU A 307 -13.76 -11.04 -15.22
N PRO A 308 -13.76 -10.89 -16.57
CA PRO A 308 -12.64 -10.42 -17.42
C PRO A 308 -12.54 -8.89 -17.59
N HIS A 309 -13.50 -8.11 -17.12
CA HIS A 309 -13.50 -6.65 -17.25
C HIS A 309 -13.96 -5.99 -15.95
N PHE A 310 -13.13 -5.13 -15.41
CA PHE A 310 -13.46 -4.31 -14.23
C PHE A 310 -12.95 -2.88 -14.36
N THR A 311 -13.57 -1.99 -13.59
CA THR A 311 -13.09 -0.63 -13.35
C THR A 311 -13.05 -0.38 -11.84
N GLU A 312 -12.00 0.23 -11.33
CA GLU A 312 -11.89 0.65 -9.93
C GLU A 312 -12.92 1.73 -9.63
N THR A 313 -13.66 1.58 -8.51
CA THR A 313 -14.78 2.45 -8.17
C THR A 313 -14.56 3.20 -6.87
N MET A 314 -15.44 4.16 -6.58
CA MET A 314 -15.64 4.60 -5.19
C MET A 314 -16.07 3.39 -4.34
N ILE A 315 -15.76 3.43 -3.04
CA ILE A 315 -16.00 2.27 -2.16
C ILE A 315 -17.49 1.94 -1.99
N ASP A 316 -18.36 2.90 -2.20
CA ASP A 316 -19.83 2.77 -2.15
C ASP A 316 -20.49 2.50 -3.50
N ASP A 317 -19.72 2.45 -4.61
CA ASP A 317 -20.23 2.38 -5.98
C ASP A 317 -19.70 1.15 -6.77
N GLY A 318 -19.13 0.17 -6.08
CA GLY A 318 -18.71 -1.10 -6.65
C GLY A 318 -19.74 -2.21 -6.45
N TYR A 319 -19.44 -3.40 -7.01
CA TYR A 319 -20.37 -4.52 -6.93
C TYR A 319 -20.45 -5.18 -5.54
N TYR A 320 -19.49 -4.92 -4.66
CA TYR A 320 -19.42 -5.54 -3.34
C TYR A 320 -19.82 -4.59 -2.22
N ASP A 321 -20.56 -5.09 -1.24
CA ASP A 321 -20.91 -4.33 -0.02
C ASP A 321 -19.69 -4.24 0.91
N MET A 322 -18.95 -3.15 0.84
CA MET A 322 -17.75 -2.91 1.65
C MET A 322 -18.04 -2.84 3.15
N SER A 323 -19.29 -2.62 3.56
CA SER A 323 -19.67 -2.64 4.98
C SER A 323 -19.54 -4.05 5.58
N LYS A 324 -19.69 -5.12 4.78
CA LYS A 324 -19.45 -6.50 5.21
C LYS A 324 -17.97 -6.72 5.57
N ILE A 325 -17.07 -6.17 4.76
CA ILE A 325 -15.62 -6.20 5.02
C ILE A 325 -15.30 -5.46 6.32
N MET A 326 -15.85 -4.26 6.52
CA MET A 326 -15.62 -3.49 7.73
C MET A 326 -16.12 -4.23 8.99
N ARG A 327 -17.31 -4.82 8.94
CA ARG A 327 -17.83 -5.64 10.04
C ARG A 327 -16.93 -6.83 10.36
N ALA A 328 -16.44 -7.54 9.34
CA ALA A 328 -15.53 -8.67 9.53
C ALA A 328 -14.19 -8.23 10.17
N LEU A 329 -13.65 -7.07 9.78
CA LEU A 329 -12.44 -6.51 10.39
C LEU A 329 -12.63 -6.19 11.88
N VAL A 330 -13.79 -5.63 12.25
CA VAL A 330 -14.15 -5.38 13.65
C VAL A 330 -14.32 -6.70 14.41
N GLU A 331 -15.00 -7.69 13.83
CA GLU A 331 -15.23 -9.03 14.42
C GLU A 331 -13.91 -9.72 14.78
N VAL A 332 -12.93 -9.73 13.87
CA VAL A 332 -11.63 -10.36 14.12
C VAL A 332 -10.66 -9.50 14.96
N LYS A 333 -11.10 -8.33 15.42
CA LYS A 333 -10.30 -7.35 16.16
C LYS A 333 -9.03 -6.99 15.39
N PHE A 334 -9.19 -6.65 14.09
CA PHE A 334 -8.07 -6.23 13.27
C PHE A 334 -7.37 -5.01 13.90
N ASP A 335 -6.05 -5.04 14.00
CA ASP A 335 -5.23 -4.02 14.66
C ASP A 335 -4.19 -3.36 13.74
N GLY A 336 -4.31 -3.59 12.44
CA GLY A 336 -3.45 -3.01 11.41
C GLY A 336 -3.95 -1.68 10.85
N ILE A 337 -3.31 -1.25 9.76
CA ILE A 337 -3.71 -0.06 9.01
C ILE A 337 -4.62 -0.43 7.84
N MET A 338 -5.60 0.42 7.59
CA MET A 338 -6.49 0.39 6.44
C MET A 338 -6.37 1.70 5.67
N ILE A 339 -6.10 1.63 4.37
CA ILE A 339 -5.99 2.79 3.49
C ILE A 339 -6.94 2.67 2.29
N PRO A 340 -7.39 3.79 1.69
CA PRO A 340 -8.27 3.76 0.51
C PRO A 340 -7.56 3.31 -0.78
N ASP A 341 -6.24 3.00 -0.74
CA ASP A 341 -5.40 2.52 -1.85
C ASP A 341 -5.44 3.42 -3.09
N HIS A 342 -6.12 3.01 -4.15
CA HIS A 342 -6.30 3.82 -5.34
C HIS A 342 -7.51 4.77 -5.18
N VAL A 343 -7.30 6.05 -5.45
CA VAL A 343 -8.35 7.07 -5.34
C VAL A 343 -8.88 7.40 -6.74
N PRO A 344 -10.19 7.22 -7.00
CA PRO A 344 -10.79 7.58 -8.29
C PRO A 344 -10.60 9.04 -8.68
N GLY A 345 -10.63 9.32 -9.97
CA GLY A 345 -10.51 10.69 -10.50
C GLY A 345 -11.84 11.43 -10.41
N LEU A 346 -11.87 12.54 -9.66
CA LEU A 346 -12.99 13.49 -9.61
C LEU A 346 -12.59 14.81 -10.25
N GLY A 347 -13.59 15.58 -10.71
CA GLY A 347 -13.43 16.92 -11.21
C GLY A 347 -13.83 17.06 -12.66
N SER A 348 -13.54 18.23 -13.25
CA SER A 348 -13.91 18.57 -14.63
C SER A 348 -13.19 17.74 -15.69
N ASN A 349 -12.04 17.17 -15.36
CA ASN A 349 -11.30 16.26 -16.23
C ASN A 349 -10.91 14.98 -15.47
N PRO A 350 -11.88 14.08 -15.19
CA PRO A 350 -11.65 12.91 -14.38
C PRO A 350 -10.65 11.90 -14.99
N LYS A 351 -10.40 11.97 -16.32
CA LYS A 351 -9.39 11.10 -16.98
C LYS A 351 -7.96 11.43 -16.56
N THR A 352 -7.69 12.68 -16.19
CA THR A 352 -6.36 13.14 -15.79
C THR A 352 -6.22 13.42 -14.31
N GLU A 353 -7.34 13.59 -13.59
CA GLU A 353 -7.37 13.87 -12.16
C GLU A 353 -7.57 12.59 -11.34
N GLY A 354 -7.00 12.55 -10.14
CA GLY A 354 -7.21 11.45 -9.18
C GLY A 354 -6.31 10.23 -9.35
N ALA A 355 -5.31 10.25 -10.21
CA ALA A 355 -4.35 9.16 -10.26
C ALA A 355 -3.54 9.10 -8.95
N GLY A 356 -3.83 8.13 -8.10
CA GLY A 356 -2.96 7.76 -6.99
C GLY A 356 -1.57 7.42 -7.53
N ARG A 357 -0.53 7.91 -6.90
CA ARG A 357 0.88 7.93 -7.30
C ARG A 357 1.21 8.93 -8.41
N GLY A 358 1.33 10.22 -8.01
CA GLY A 358 1.92 11.29 -8.83
C GLY A 358 1.20 11.46 -10.16
N ALA A 359 0.24 12.35 -10.22
CA ALA A 359 -0.43 12.68 -11.47
C ALA A 359 0.61 13.06 -12.53
N ALA A 360 0.77 12.23 -13.55
CA ALA A 360 1.61 12.52 -14.70
C ALA A 360 1.17 13.88 -15.29
N GLY A 361 2.11 14.84 -15.39
CA GLY A 361 1.87 16.17 -15.94
C GLY A 361 1.72 17.31 -14.93
N ARG A 362 1.93 17.06 -13.61
CA ARG A 362 1.95 18.18 -12.63
C ARG A 362 3.35 18.74 -12.43
N PRO A 363 3.48 20.07 -12.27
CA PRO A 363 4.73 20.64 -11.81
C PRO A 363 5.13 20.06 -10.44
N PRO A 364 6.41 19.73 -10.21
CA PRO A 364 6.88 19.33 -8.90
C PRO A 364 6.55 20.41 -7.86
N GLY A 365 5.87 20.02 -6.76
CA GLY A 365 5.60 20.91 -5.62
C GLY A 365 4.23 21.59 -5.60
N GLU A 366 3.40 21.46 -6.63
CA GLU A 366 2.03 21.98 -6.56
C GLU A 366 1.13 21.04 -5.74
N PHE A 367 0.68 21.51 -4.59
CA PHE A 367 -0.33 20.82 -3.80
C PHE A 367 -1.74 21.10 -4.34
N ARG A 368 -2.56 20.05 -4.43
CA ARG A 368 -4.02 20.18 -4.63
C ARG A 368 -4.75 19.21 -3.71
N ALA A 369 -5.74 19.75 -3.02
CA ALA A 369 -6.66 18.93 -2.25
C ALA A 369 -7.33 17.87 -3.15
N ASN A 370 -7.41 16.64 -2.66
CA ASN A 370 -8.08 15.55 -3.38
C ASN A 370 -9.47 15.29 -2.78
N PRO A 371 -10.56 15.80 -3.38
CA PRO A 371 -11.89 15.64 -2.84
C PRO A 371 -12.35 14.18 -2.79
N ALA A 372 -11.87 13.33 -3.70
CA ALA A 372 -12.17 11.90 -3.66
C ALA A 372 -11.57 11.24 -2.41
N LEU A 373 -10.35 11.63 -2.01
CA LEU A 373 -9.74 11.13 -0.78
C LEU A 373 -10.58 11.50 0.45
N ALA A 374 -11.04 12.75 0.54
CA ALA A 374 -11.91 13.20 1.63
C ALA A 374 -13.20 12.39 1.70
N TYR A 375 -13.83 12.16 0.55
CA TYR A 375 -15.03 11.33 0.43
C TYR A 375 -14.80 9.89 0.91
N LEU A 376 -13.74 9.24 0.40
CA LEU A 376 -13.42 7.86 0.78
C LEU A 376 -13.14 7.74 2.28
N LEU A 377 -12.41 8.67 2.88
CA LEU A 377 -12.15 8.69 4.33
C LEU A 377 -13.44 8.87 5.13
N GLY A 378 -14.34 9.75 4.69
CA GLY A 378 -15.65 9.92 5.29
C GLY A 378 -16.47 8.63 5.29
N CYS A 379 -16.54 7.93 4.15
CA CYS A 379 -17.22 6.64 4.04
C CYS A 379 -16.57 5.56 4.93
N MET A 380 -15.24 5.45 4.94
CA MET A 380 -14.52 4.48 5.77
C MET A 380 -14.78 4.72 7.27
N ASN A 381 -14.72 5.96 7.72
CA ASN A 381 -15.02 6.32 9.11
C ASN A 381 -16.47 6.02 9.48
N ALA A 382 -17.44 6.37 8.64
CA ALA A 382 -18.86 6.07 8.86
C ALA A 382 -19.12 4.55 8.97
N MET A 383 -18.55 3.76 8.06
CA MET A 383 -18.62 2.29 8.10
C MET A 383 -18.00 1.71 9.38
N LEU A 384 -16.87 2.26 9.84
CA LEU A 384 -16.20 1.81 11.07
C LEU A 384 -17.04 2.13 12.32
N ILE A 385 -17.59 3.34 12.42
CA ILE A 385 -18.47 3.74 13.53
C ILE A 385 -19.70 2.82 13.58
N ALA A 386 -20.35 2.59 12.43
CA ALA A 386 -21.50 1.71 12.31
C ALA A 386 -21.16 0.26 12.69
N ALA A 387 -20.02 -0.27 12.23
CA ALA A 387 -19.58 -1.63 12.53
C ALA A 387 -19.23 -1.84 14.02
N GLN A 388 -18.76 -0.79 14.71
CA GLN A 388 -18.46 -0.82 16.15
C GLN A 388 -19.70 -0.65 17.04
N GLY A 389 -20.88 -0.39 16.47
CA GLY A 389 -22.11 -0.12 17.23
C GLY A 389 -22.06 1.17 18.06
N LYS A 390 -21.11 2.05 17.78
CA LYS A 390 -21.03 3.36 18.45
C LYS A 390 -22.13 4.26 17.93
N LYS A 391 -22.99 4.76 18.84
CA LYS A 391 -23.87 5.88 18.52
C LYS A 391 -22.97 7.11 18.31
N GLY A 392 -23.10 7.75 17.15
CA GLY A 392 -22.40 8.99 16.82
C GLY A 392 -22.77 10.14 17.74
#